data_487b7442df24d9596a9bdb03ef85b7ad
#
_entry.id   487b7442df24d9596a9bdb03ef85b7ad
#
_cell.length_a   1.000
_cell.length_b   1.000
_cell.length_c   1.000
_cell.angle_alpha   90.00
_cell.angle_beta   90.00
_cell.angle_gamma   90.00
#
_symmetry.space_group_name_H-M   'P 1'
#
loop_
_entity.id
_entity.type
_entity.pdbx_description
1 polymer ?
#
loop_
_entity_poly.entity_id
_entity_poly.type
_entity_poly.pdbx_seq_one_letter_code
_entity_poly.pdbx_strand_id
1 'polypeptide(L)'
;MELIYKLMKIQVLIVAVISSFILYGCEDNEADYLELSESSFGNVSGDGATLTVNITSDVEWQVSKTAQWCSITPGKGSGNQTLTLQIEANPDSKERKVTVTVASPSIQVSRKIEITQAAGYTPIEQYHYTLRS
;
A
#
# COMPACT_ATOMS: atom_id res chain seq x y z
N MET A 1 17.23 31.74 58.14
CA MET A 1 16.15 32.23 57.27
C MET A 1 16.56 32.39 55.81
N GLU A 2 17.72 32.93 55.52
CA GLU A 2 18.19 33.09 54.14
C GLU A 2 18.44 31.76 53.40
N LEU A 3 18.89 30.73 54.10
CA LEU A 3 19.18 29.44 53.52
C LEU A 3 17.92 28.71 53.04
N ILE A 4 16.83 28.81 53.79
CA ILE A 4 15.54 28.23 53.43
C ILE A 4 14.94 28.93 52.25
N TYR A 5 15.07 30.24 52.15
CA TYR A 5 14.61 31.03 51.05
C TYR A 5 15.35 30.70 49.73
N LYS A 6 16.67 30.51 49.80
CA LYS A 6 17.47 30.08 48.65
C LYS A 6 17.10 28.65 48.17
N LEU A 7 16.86 27.72 49.10
CA LEU A 7 16.45 26.37 48.81
C LEU A 7 15.03 26.34 48.15
N MET A 8 14.09 27.20 48.59
CA MET A 8 12.80 27.31 47.98
C MET A 8 12.85 27.86 46.54
N LYS A 9 13.72 28.86 46.30
CA LYS A 9 13.95 29.35 44.93
C LYS A 9 14.53 28.33 43.98
N ILE A 10 15.44 27.50 44.44
CA ILE A 10 16.03 26.43 43.64
C ILE A 10 15.00 25.37 43.30
N GLN A 11 14.10 25.02 44.23
CA GLN A 11 13.03 24.07 43.97
C GLN A 11 12.01 24.59 42.96
N VAL A 12 11.66 25.83 42.99
CA VAL A 12 10.72 26.45 42.03
C VAL A 12 11.34 26.45 40.61
N LEU A 13 12.65 26.71 40.49
CA LEU A 13 13.35 26.66 39.22
C LEU A 13 13.42 25.24 38.64
N ILE A 14 13.65 24.21 39.49
CA ILE A 14 13.70 22.82 39.06
C ILE A 14 12.32 22.35 38.59
N VAL A 15 11.24 22.72 39.27
CA VAL A 15 9.87 22.38 38.87
C VAL A 15 9.51 23.03 37.53
N ALA A 16 9.91 24.32 37.32
CA ALA A 16 9.69 25.00 36.05
C ALA A 16 10.43 24.34 34.87
N VAL A 17 11.65 23.87 35.09
CA VAL A 17 12.45 23.19 34.07
C VAL A 17 11.85 21.82 33.75
N ILE A 18 11.38 21.07 34.75
CA ILE A 18 10.74 19.76 34.55
C ILE A 18 9.41 19.91 33.80
N SER A 19 8.59 20.93 34.09
CA SER A 19 7.34 21.15 33.37
C SER A 19 7.55 21.62 31.93
N SER A 20 8.64 22.33 31.62
CA SER A 20 9.03 22.64 30.25
C SER A 20 9.45 21.41 29.46
N PHE A 21 10.11 20.45 30.11
CA PHE A 21 10.56 19.24 29.44
C PHE A 21 9.42 18.28 29.11
N ILE A 22 8.36 18.26 29.91
CA ILE A 22 7.17 17.43 29.68
C ILE A 22 6.36 17.95 28.46
N LEU A 23 6.37 19.27 28.21
CA LEU A 23 5.71 19.85 27.05
C LEU A 23 6.41 19.56 25.72
N TYR A 24 7.71 19.31 25.75
CA TYR A 24 8.47 18.92 24.55
C TYR A 24 8.38 17.41 24.24
N GLY A 25 7.92 16.58 25.16
CA GLY A 25 7.76 15.15 24.96
C GLY A 25 6.41 14.74 24.39
N CYS A 26 5.53 15.67 24.04
CA CYS A 26 4.21 15.41 23.48
C CYS A 26 4.09 15.78 21.99
N GLU A 27 5.19 15.85 21.23
CA GLU A 27 5.09 15.85 19.79
C GLU A 27 4.78 14.41 19.38
N ASP A 28 3.54 14.16 18.99
CA ASP A 28 3.13 12.97 18.31
C ASP A 28 3.81 12.97 16.93
N ASN A 29 5.05 12.53 16.87
CA ASN A 29 5.66 12.10 15.64
C ASN A 29 5.00 10.77 15.27
N GLU A 30 3.84 10.85 14.64
CA GLU A 30 3.31 9.70 13.96
C GLU A 30 4.36 9.27 12.93
N ALA A 31 4.81 8.02 13.04
CA ALA A 31 5.76 7.49 12.07
C ALA A 31 5.13 7.53 10.68
N ASP A 32 5.88 7.98 9.70
CA ASP A 32 5.50 7.94 8.29
C ASP A 32 4.98 6.54 7.93
N TYR A 33 3.93 6.47 7.12
CA TYR A 33 3.25 5.21 6.84
C TYR A 33 2.86 5.07 5.37
N LEU A 34 2.71 3.81 4.95
CA LEU A 34 2.22 3.43 3.64
C LEU A 34 1.38 2.16 3.79
N GLU A 35 0.07 2.28 3.57
CA GLU A 35 -0.87 1.17 3.67
C GLU A 35 -1.73 1.04 2.42
N LEU A 36 -2.18 -0.18 2.15
CA LEU A 36 -3.06 -0.50 1.02
C LEU A 36 -4.36 -1.11 1.52
N SER A 37 -5.47 -0.80 0.86
CA SER A 37 -6.77 -1.37 1.20
C SER A 37 -6.86 -2.87 0.86
N GLU A 38 -6.08 -3.33 -0.11
CA GLU A 38 -6.07 -4.71 -0.57
C GLU A 38 -4.64 -5.18 -0.79
N SER A 39 -4.37 -6.43 -0.44
CA SER A 39 -3.09 -7.09 -0.66
C SER A 39 -3.16 -8.25 -1.66
N SER A 40 -4.36 -8.64 -2.07
CA SER A 40 -4.52 -9.72 -3.04
C SER A 40 -5.88 -9.67 -3.76
N PHE A 41 -5.89 -10.13 -4.99
CA PHE A 41 -7.09 -10.41 -5.77
C PHE A 41 -6.97 -11.81 -6.35
N GLY A 42 -7.80 -12.72 -5.85
CA GLY A 42 -7.92 -14.06 -6.41
C GLY A 42 -9.04 -14.14 -7.44
N ASN A 43 -8.92 -15.06 -8.38
CA ASN A 43 -9.95 -15.35 -9.37
C ASN A 43 -10.42 -14.14 -10.20
N VAL A 44 -9.50 -13.28 -10.56
CA VAL A 44 -9.80 -12.20 -11.50
C VAL A 44 -10.21 -12.83 -12.83
N SER A 45 -11.25 -12.30 -13.47
CA SER A 45 -11.78 -12.85 -14.72
C SER A 45 -10.71 -12.96 -15.80
N GLY A 46 -10.71 -14.07 -16.52
CA GLY A 46 -9.88 -14.25 -17.70
C GLY A 46 -10.17 -13.28 -18.84
N ASP A 47 -11.35 -12.66 -18.84
CA ASP A 47 -11.72 -11.63 -19.81
C ASP A 47 -11.09 -10.27 -19.54
N GLY A 48 -10.38 -10.15 -18.43
CA GLY A 48 -9.84 -8.88 -17.98
C GLY A 48 -10.70 -8.24 -16.90
N ALA A 49 -10.17 -7.23 -16.26
CA ALA A 49 -10.88 -6.51 -15.19
C ALA A 49 -10.23 -5.16 -14.91
N THR A 50 -10.99 -4.29 -14.30
CA THR A 50 -10.48 -3.07 -13.68
C THR A 50 -10.59 -3.21 -12.16
N LEU A 51 -9.46 -3.14 -11.48
CA LEU A 51 -9.39 -3.24 -10.03
C LEU A 51 -8.97 -1.91 -9.43
N THR A 52 -9.41 -1.63 -8.22
CA THR A 52 -9.02 -0.42 -7.50
C THR A 52 -8.42 -0.78 -6.14
N VAL A 53 -7.38 -0.05 -5.76
CA VAL A 53 -6.73 -0.18 -4.46
C VAL A 53 -6.51 1.22 -3.90
N ASN A 54 -6.94 1.45 -2.68
CA ASN A 54 -6.71 2.72 -2.02
C ASN A 54 -5.37 2.70 -1.29
N ILE A 55 -4.56 3.71 -1.54
CA ILE A 55 -3.34 3.98 -0.79
C ILE A 55 -3.66 4.97 0.32
N THR A 56 -3.29 4.62 1.53
CA THR A 56 -3.31 5.51 2.69
C THR A 56 -1.85 5.77 3.09
N SER A 57 -1.40 7.00 2.91
CA SER A 57 0.02 7.33 3.10
C SER A 57 0.18 8.82 3.37
N ASP A 58 1.26 9.17 4.03
CA ASP A 58 1.70 10.56 4.21
C ASP A 58 3.03 10.86 3.51
N VAL A 59 3.51 9.88 2.73
CA VAL A 59 4.80 9.96 2.01
C VAL A 59 4.63 9.77 0.50
N GLU A 60 5.70 10.05 -0.23
CA GLU A 60 5.78 9.74 -1.65
C GLU A 60 5.95 8.24 -1.87
N TRP A 61 5.36 7.73 -2.93
CA TRP A 61 5.41 6.32 -3.30
C TRP A 61 5.48 6.14 -4.82
N GLN A 62 5.96 4.98 -5.21
CA GLN A 62 6.02 4.58 -6.61
C GLN A 62 5.58 3.13 -6.77
N VAL A 63 5.10 2.78 -7.96
CA VAL A 63 4.53 1.47 -8.24
C VAL A 63 5.37 0.74 -9.29
N SER A 64 5.62 -0.53 -9.06
CA SER A 64 6.24 -1.45 -10.01
C SER A 64 5.42 -2.73 -10.14
N LYS A 65 5.63 -3.48 -11.20
CA LYS A 65 4.89 -4.70 -11.48
C LYS A 65 5.77 -5.73 -12.18
N THR A 66 5.39 -7.01 -12.05
CA THR A 66 6.16 -8.12 -12.63
C THR A 66 5.70 -8.53 -14.03
N ALA A 67 4.59 -7.98 -14.53
CA ALA A 67 4.05 -8.37 -15.84
C ALA A 67 3.47 -7.18 -16.59
N GLN A 68 3.50 -7.25 -17.92
CA GLN A 68 3.04 -6.16 -18.80
C GLN A 68 1.52 -6.11 -18.98
N TRP A 69 0.82 -7.21 -18.76
CA TRP A 69 -0.63 -7.32 -18.92
C TRP A 69 -1.44 -6.67 -17.78
N CYS A 70 -0.76 -6.06 -16.83
CA CYS A 70 -1.35 -5.24 -15.77
C CYS A 70 -0.83 -3.80 -15.93
N SER A 71 -1.73 -2.86 -16.22
CA SER A 71 -1.40 -1.43 -16.27
C SER A 71 -1.88 -0.76 -15.01
N ILE A 72 -1.11 0.18 -14.48
CA ILE A 72 -1.38 0.81 -13.19
C ILE A 72 -1.33 2.32 -13.34
N THR A 73 -2.36 2.99 -12.85
CA THR A 73 -2.47 4.44 -12.86
C THR A 73 -2.96 4.94 -11.50
N PRO A 74 -2.28 5.92 -10.90
CA PRO A 74 -1.00 6.48 -11.28
C PRO A 74 0.16 5.54 -10.94
N GLY A 75 1.30 5.69 -11.64
CA GLY A 75 2.51 4.89 -11.38
C GLY A 75 3.36 5.41 -10.22
N LYS A 76 3.07 6.61 -9.75
CA LYS A 76 3.71 7.26 -8.60
C LYS A 76 2.81 8.36 -8.07
N GLY A 77 3.01 8.73 -6.82
CA GLY A 77 2.23 9.79 -6.19
C GLY A 77 2.73 10.11 -4.80
N SER A 78 1.94 10.87 -4.08
CA SER A 78 2.20 11.27 -2.69
C SER A 78 0.88 11.30 -1.92
N GLY A 79 0.92 10.84 -0.68
CA GLY A 79 -0.25 10.83 0.18
C GLY A 79 -1.32 9.83 -0.26
N ASN A 80 -2.54 10.07 0.16
CA ASN A 80 -3.68 9.20 -0.12
C ASN A 80 -4.10 9.32 -1.58
N GLN A 81 -4.17 8.20 -2.29
CA GLN A 81 -4.67 8.12 -3.66
C GLN A 81 -5.28 6.76 -3.93
N THR A 82 -6.04 6.66 -5.01
CA THR A 82 -6.59 5.40 -5.49
C THR A 82 -5.80 4.94 -6.72
N LEU A 83 -5.26 3.74 -6.65
CA LEU A 83 -4.67 3.06 -7.82
C LEU A 83 -5.77 2.40 -8.62
N THR A 84 -5.71 2.55 -9.92
CA THR A 84 -6.51 1.78 -10.87
C THR A 84 -5.60 0.79 -11.58
N LEU A 85 -5.92 -0.49 -11.47
CA LEU A 85 -5.20 -1.58 -12.10
C LEU A 85 -6.05 -2.13 -13.24
N GLN A 86 -5.56 -1.99 -14.46
CA GLN A 86 -6.23 -2.50 -15.65
C GLN A 86 -5.61 -3.84 -16.00
N ILE A 87 -6.38 -4.90 -15.89
CA ILE A 87 -5.96 -6.27 -16.19
C ILE A 87 -6.46 -6.63 -17.58
N GLU A 88 -5.53 -6.94 -18.48
CA GLU A 88 -5.86 -7.37 -19.83
C GLU A 88 -6.45 -8.79 -19.85
N ALA A 89 -7.20 -9.13 -20.90
CA ALA A 89 -7.69 -10.47 -21.09
C ALA A 89 -6.51 -11.48 -21.12
N ASN A 90 -6.71 -12.62 -20.49
CA ASN A 90 -5.73 -13.69 -20.52
C ASN A 90 -5.95 -14.54 -21.81
N PRO A 91 -5.01 -14.53 -22.74
CA PRO A 91 -5.16 -15.33 -23.99
C PRO A 91 -4.92 -16.81 -23.78
N ASP A 92 -4.42 -17.21 -22.61
CA ASP A 92 -3.99 -18.57 -22.36
C ASP A 92 -5.06 -19.40 -21.65
N SER A 93 -4.95 -20.72 -21.78
CA SER A 93 -5.80 -21.68 -21.10
C SER A 93 -5.35 -22.00 -19.66
N LYS A 94 -4.45 -21.21 -19.13
CA LYS A 94 -3.92 -21.36 -17.77
C LYS A 94 -4.06 -20.06 -17.01
N GLU A 95 -4.22 -20.17 -15.69
CA GLU A 95 -4.15 -19.00 -14.82
C GLU A 95 -2.77 -18.33 -14.88
N ARG A 96 -2.73 -17.06 -14.61
CA ARG A 96 -1.49 -16.29 -14.52
C ARG A 96 -1.50 -15.36 -13.33
N LYS A 97 -0.29 -14.96 -12.89
CA LYS A 97 -0.13 -14.13 -11.70
C LYS A 97 0.73 -12.91 -12.01
N VAL A 98 0.45 -11.83 -11.31
CA VAL A 98 1.27 -10.63 -11.30
C VAL A 98 1.38 -10.12 -9.88
N THR A 99 2.57 -9.62 -9.53
CA THR A 99 2.80 -8.92 -8.26
C THR A 99 3.00 -7.44 -8.57
N VAL A 100 2.21 -6.62 -7.92
CA VAL A 100 2.33 -5.16 -7.93
C VAL A 100 2.97 -4.74 -6.62
N THR A 101 3.97 -3.90 -6.67
CA THR A 101 4.66 -3.40 -5.48
C THR A 101 4.52 -1.89 -5.42
N VAL A 102 4.00 -1.40 -4.31
CA VAL A 102 3.96 0.02 -3.98
C VAL A 102 5.04 0.27 -2.94
N ALA A 103 5.99 1.12 -3.25
CA ALA A 103 7.16 1.35 -2.41
C ALA A 103 7.38 2.83 -2.14
N SER A 104 7.76 3.14 -0.92
CA SER A 104 8.23 4.47 -0.53
C SER A 104 9.71 4.40 -0.16
N PRO A 105 10.59 4.94 -1.01
CA PRO A 105 12.03 4.94 -0.72
C PRO A 105 12.39 5.77 0.51
N SER A 106 11.63 6.83 0.79
CA SER A 106 11.92 7.74 1.92
C SER A 106 11.83 7.05 3.27
N ILE A 107 10.90 6.11 3.43
CA ILE A 107 10.70 5.36 4.67
C ILE A 107 11.13 3.89 4.55
N GLN A 108 11.64 3.49 3.39
CA GLN A 108 12.09 2.12 3.11
C GLN A 108 10.99 1.06 3.37
N VAL A 109 9.75 1.38 3.04
CA VAL A 109 8.60 0.49 3.16
C VAL A 109 8.08 0.12 1.78
N SER A 110 7.72 -1.14 1.60
CA SER A 110 7.03 -1.61 0.41
C SER A 110 5.83 -2.47 0.79
N ARG A 111 4.78 -2.39 -0.03
CA ARG A 111 3.57 -3.21 0.08
C ARG A 111 3.33 -3.92 -1.24
N LYS A 112 2.87 -5.14 -1.17
CA LYS A 112 2.61 -5.97 -2.36
C LYS A 112 1.12 -6.24 -2.53
N ILE A 113 0.72 -6.32 -3.79
CA ILE A 113 -0.61 -6.78 -4.19
C ILE A 113 -0.39 -7.96 -5.11
N GLU A 114 -0.90 -9.12 -4.74
CA GLU A 114 -0.83 -10.33 -5.57
C GLU A 114 -2.13 -10.51 -6.33
N ILE A 115 -2.05 -10.64 -7.64
CA ILE A 115 -3.22 -10.79 -8.51
C ILE A 115 -3.11 -12.12 -9.25
N THR A 116 -4.14 -12.94 -9.09
CA THR A 116 -4.27 -14.21 -9.81
C THR A 116 -5.44 -14.08 -10.79
N GLN A 117 -5.15 -14.18 -12.07
CA GLN A 117 -6.14 -14.13 -13.14
C GLN A 117 -6.43 -15.53 -13.66
N ALA A 118 -7.70 -15.85 -13.76
CA ALA A 118 -8.15 -17.11 -14.31
C ALA A 118 -7.76 -17.26 -15.78
N ALA A 119 -7.78 -18.49 -16.27
CA ALA A 119 -7.63 -18.79 -17.69
C ALA A 119 -8.69 -18.03 -18.51
N GLY A 120 -8.28 -17.44 -19.62
CA GLY A 120 -9.19 -16.75 -20.51
C GLY A 120 -9.75 -17.64 -21.61
N TYR A 121 -9.02 -18.66 -21.94
CA TYR A 121 -9.38 -19.59 -23.00
C TYR A 121 -9.50 -21.01 -22.46
N THR A 122 -10.66 -21.60 -22.61
CA THR A 122 -10.87 -23.02 -22.43
C THR A 122 -11.10 -23.63 -23.80
N PRO A 123 -10.23 -24.52 -24.26
CA PRO A 123 -10.45 -25.21 -25.53
C PRO A 123 -11.80 -25.91 -25.49
N ILE A 124 -12.63 -25.61 -26.46
CA ILE A 124 -13.94 -26.21 -26.54
C ILE A 124 -13.82 -27.52 -27.31
N GLU A 125 -13.89 -28.58 -26.58
CA GLU A 125 -13.76 -29.92 -27.18
C GLU A 125 -14.98 -30.38 -27.98
N GLN A 126 -16.08 -29.67 -27.81
CA GLN A 126 -17.34 -30.05 -28.46
C GLN A 126 -17.33 -29.89 -29.97
N TYR A 127 -16.32 -29.34 -30.56
CA TYR A 127 -16.25 -29.21 -32.02
C TYR A 127 -16.25 -30.55 -32.76
N HIS A 128 -15.85 -31.56 -32.12
CA HIS A 128 -15.66 -32.88 -32.75
C HIS A 128 -16.97 -33.55 -33.14
N TYR A 129 -18.03 -33.27 -32.42
CA TYR A 129 -19.28 -33.99 -32.66
C TYR A 129 -20.22 -33.26 -33.57
N THR A 130 -19.99 -32.03 -33.82
CA THR A 130 -20.84 -31.25 -34.74
C THR A 130 -20.69 -31.69 -36.20
N LEU A 131 -19.67 -32.44 -36.47
CA LEU A 131 -19.34 -32.89 -37.79
C LEU A 131 -19.87 -34.28 -38.14
N ARG A 132 -20.71 -34.80 -37.29
CA ARG A 132 -21.26 -36.06 -37.49
C ARG A 132 -22.53 -35.96 -38.25
N SER A 133 -22.55 -36.00 -39.41
CA SER A 133 -23.79 -35.98 -40.23
C SER A 133 -23.82 -37.11 -41.22
#